data_8158f8a227673aaec8b41f0d6ce27ef2
#
_entry.id   8158f8a227673aaec8b41f0d6ce27ef2
#
_cell.length_a   1.000
_cell.length_b   1.000
_cell.length_c   1.000
_cell.angle_alpha   90.00
_cell.angle_beta   90.00
_cell.angle_gamma   90.00
#
_symmetry.space_group_name_H-M   'P 1'
#
loop_
_entity.id
_entity.type
_entity.pdbx_description
1 polymer ?
#
loop_
_entity_poly.entity_id
_entity_poly.type
_entity_poly.pdbx_seq_one_letter_code
_entity_poly.pdbx_strand_id
1 'polypeptide(L)'
;LFTQTTEKKIRELVERNEKKGGKELLKVLTSPISHSFMSIEHNKLYKIVKEIKKLGITVVDDKVLENVDVKKMIVRHRDSYFWKNNGFSCVNILGTSDFVNEINDIIEKDVNVDEKIAEFVTVSENKEKKAAVLEEIGEGELSELIKIGDVIFRIHDRRKEHMTISLHYLNLLHEEAARRFNVDVELVRFARVDELSKVGEMVDELKSRKKKSVFVFFPDEEYVFTGDIAEKYIDELNNYRKVEDNDVIKGNGASLG
;
A
#
# COMPACT_ATOMS: atom_id res chain seq x y z
N LEU A 1 15.53 0.41 -4.98
CA LEU A 1 16.80 0.85 -5.57
C LEU A 1 16.55 1.81 -6.74
N PHE A 2 15.82 1.42 -7.79
CA PHE A 2 15.60 2.27 -8.97
C PHE A 2 14.92 3.60 -8.65
N THR A 3 13.92 3.60 -7.75
CA THR A 3 13.18 4.81 -7.34
C THR A 3 14.08 5.81 -6.62
N GLN A 4 14.92 5.32 -5.71
CA GLN A 4 15.86 6.17 -4.96
C GLN A 4 16.93 6.78 -5.87
N THR A 5 17.46 5.99 -6.81
CA THR A 5 18.46 6.47 -7.78
C THR A 5 17.86 7.52 -8.72
N THR A 6 16.63 7.30 -9.19
CA THR A 6 15.91 8.25 -10.06
C THR A 6 15.62 9.55 -9.33
N GLU A 7 15.11 9.48 -8.09
CA GLU A 7 14.83 10.66 -7.27
C GLU A 7 16.11 11.47 -6.98
N LYS A 8 17.21 10.79 -6.61
CA LYS A 8 18.51 11.42 -6.39
C LYS A 8 18.98 12.16 -7.65
N LYS A 9 18.89 11.53 -8.80
CA LYS A 9 19.30 12.13 -10.07
C LYS A 9 18.42 13.30 -10.48
N ILE A 10 17.11 13.23 -10.23
CA ILE A 10 16.20 14.36 -10.44
C ILE A 10 16.63 15.55 -9.56
N ARG A 11 16.93 15.33 -8.28
CA ARG A 11 17.40 16.37 -7.37
C ARG A 11 18.70 17.01 -7.87
N GLU A 12 19.69 16.20 -8.25
CA GLU A 12 20.97 16.69 -8.79
C GLU A 12 20.80 17.52 -10.07
N LEU A 13 19.90 17.09 -10.98
CA LEU A 13 19.62 17.81 -12.22
C LEU A 13 18.85 19.12 -11.97
N VAL A 14 17.92 19.12 -11.01
CA VAL A 14 17.20 20.35 -10.61
C VAL A 14 18.15 21.33 -9.94
N GLU A 15 19.05 20.87 -9.06
CA GLU A 15 20.06 21.71 -8.40
C GLU A 15 21.05 22.34 -9.39
N ARG A 16 21.45 21.60 -10.43
CA ARG A 16 22.30 22.17 -11.53
C ARG A 16 21.59 23.24 -12.36
N ASN A 17 20.26 23.23 -12.38
CA ASN A 17 19.42 24.21 -13.06
C ASN A 17 18.94 25.35 -12.14
N GLU A 18 19.69 25.68 -11.07
CA GLU A 18 19.33 26.60 -9.97
C GLU A 18 18.86 28.03 -10.39
N LYS A 19 18.93 28.38 -11.65
CA LYS A 19 18.52 29.73 -12.13
C LYS A 19 16.97 29.96 -12.06
N LYS A 20 16.14 28.94 -11.70
CA LYS A 20 14.66 29.01 -11.78
C LYS A 20 13.93 28.49 -10.53
N GLY A 21 14.38 28.75 -9.30
CA GLY A 21 13.60 28.39 -8.09
C GLY A 21 13.60 26.90 -7.78
N GLY A 22 14.75 26.27 -7.63
CA GLY A 22 14.98 24.82 -7.55
C GLY A 22 14.06 24.02 -6.61
N LYS A 23 13.70 24.54 -5.43
CA LYS A 23 12.81 23.83 -4.51
C LYS A 23 11.36 23.74 -5.02
N GLU A 24 10.84 24.84 -5.57
CA GLU A 24 9.48 24.89 -6.11
C GLU A 24 9.38 24.03 -7.39
N LEU A 25 10.37 24.10 -8.24
CA LEU A 25 10.51 23.26 -9.42
C LEU A 25 10.53 21.76 -9.04
N LEU A 26 11.34 21.39 -8.06
CA LEU A 26 11.42 20.02 -7.57
C LEU A 26 10.05 19.53 -7.05
N LYS A 27 9.34 20.36 -6.27
CA LYS A 27 8.01 20.06 -5.75
C LYS A 27 7.01 19.79 -6.88
N VAL A 28 6.97 20.61 -7.91
CA VAL A 28 6.09 20.40 -9.06
C VAL A 28 6.46 19.11 -9.80
N LEU A 29 7.74 18.90 -10.10
CA LEU A 29 8.22 17.75 -10.87
C LEU A 29 8.05 16.41 -10.13
N THR A 30 8.10 16.41 -8.81
CA THR A 30 7.91 15.20 -7.99
C THR A 30 6.46 15.01 -7.51
N SER A 31 5.58 16.00 -7.72
CA SER A 31 4.17 15.86 -7.34
C SER A 31 3.49 14.73 -8.11
N PRO A 32 2.64 13.92 -7.45
CA PRO A 32 1.92 12.84 -8.11
C PRO A 32 0.91 13.41 -9.13
N ILE A 33 0.80 12.77 -10.28
CA ILE A 33 -0.15 13.09 -11.36
C ILE A 33 -1.30 12.09 -11.47
N SER A 34 -1.33 11.11 -10.59
CA SER A 34 -2.39 10.12 -10.47
C SER A 34 -2.66 9.81 -9.00
N HIS A 35 -3.91 9.50 -8.71
CA HIS A 35 -4.30 9.07 -7.36
C HIS A 35 -3.84 7.66 -7.09
N SER A 36 -3.40 7.39 -5.85
CA SER A 36 -3.24 6.04 -5.34
C SER A 36 -4.59 5.38 -5.10
N PHE A 37 -4.63 4.04 -5.09
CA PHE A 37 -5.87 3.31 -4.78
C PHE A 37 -6.40 3.66 -3.38
N MET A 38 -5.53 3.92 -2.40
CA MET A 38 -5.92 4.37 -1.06
C MET A 38 -6.52 5.78 -1.09
N SER A 39 -5.94 6.70 -1.86
CA SER A 39 -6.49 8.04 -2.04
C SER A 39 -7.87 8.01 -2.70
N ILE A 40 -8.07 7.13 -3.67
CA ILE A 40 -9.38 6.91 -4.32
C ILE A 40 -10.40 6.36 -3.31
N GLU A 41 -9.99 5.39 -2.49
CA GLU A 41 -10.82 4.80 -1.44
C GLU A 41 -11.25 5.87 -0.43
N HIS A 42 -10.28 6.61 0.15
CA HIS A 42 -10.59 7.67 1.11
C HIS A 42 -11.52 8.75 0.55
N ASN A 43 -11.31 9.18 -0.71
CA ASN A 43 -12.21 10.14 -1.34
C ASN A 43 -13.65 9.62 -1.47
N LYS A 44 -13.82 8.32 -1.75
CA LYS A 44 -15.15 7.70 -1.78
C LYS A 44 -15.74 7.63 -0.38
N LEU A 45 -14.93 7.32 0.65
CA LEU A 45 -15.36 7.30 2.04
C LEU A 45 -15.80 8.70 2.51
N TYR A 46 -15.02 9.75 2.21
CA TYR A 46 -15.42 11.13 2.52
C TYR A 46 -16.73 11.54 1.84
N LYS A 47 -16.98 11.09 0.62
CA LYS A 47 -18.27 11.33 -0.06
C LYS A 47 -19.42 10.63 0.68
N ILE A 48 -19.23 9.42 1.19
CA ILE A 48 -20.23 8.72 2.01
C ILE A 48 -20.49 9.50 3.29
N VAL A 49 -19.44 9.92 4.01
CA VAL A 49 -19.57 10.73 5.23
C VAL A 49 -20.29 12.04 4.95
N LYS A 50 -20.00 12.70 3.83
CA LYS A 50 -20.72 13.92 3.41
C LYS A 50 -22.23 13.68 3.23
N GLU A 51 -22.63 12.59 2.59
CA GLU A 51 -24.06 12.26 2.43
C GLU A 51 -24.71 11.91 3.78
N ILE A 52 -24.01 11.20 4.67
CA ILE A 52 -24.48 10.90 6.02
C ILE A 52 -24.68 12.19 6.84
N LYS A 53 -23.70 13.11 6.82
CA LYS A 53 -23.81 14.43 7.49
C LYS A 53 -24.99 15.26 6.97
N LYS A 54 -25.30 15.21 5.67
CA LYS A 54 -26.48 15.89 5.08
C LYS A 54 -27.82 15.37 5.63
N LEU A 55 -27.88 14.11 6.05
CA LEU A 55 -29.06 13.53 6.70
C LEU A 55 -29.16 13.91 8.18
N GLY A 56 -28.26 14.75 8.72
CA GLY A 56 -28.22 15.13 10.12
C GLY A 56 -27.71 14.02 11.06
N ILE A 57 -27.10 12.99 10.51
CA ILE A 57 -26.57 11.84 11.28
C ILE A 57 -25.19 12.20 11.80
N THR A 58 -25.03 12.12 13.12
CA THR A 58 -23.78 12.43 13.84
C THR A 58 -23.03 11.17 14.31
N VAL A 59 -23.69 10.02 14.34
CA VAL A 59 -23.12 8.70 14.65
C VAL A 59 -23.87 7.65 13.84
N VAL A 60 -23.13 6.76 13.23
CA VAL A 60 -23.71 5.59 12.54
C VAL A 60 -23.73 4.42 13.51
N ASP A 61 -24.92 4.06 13.96
CA ASP A 61 -25.22 2.92 14.83
C ASP A 61 -26.13 1.90 14.11
N ASP A 62 -26.53 0.84 14.80
CA ASP A 62 -27.39 -0.20 14.25
C ASP A 62 -28.74 0.37 13.76
N LYS A 63 -29.29 1.37 14.45
CA LYS A 63 -30.55 2.02 14.06
C LYS A 63 -30.39 2.82 12.78
N VAL A 64 -29.27 3.50 12.59
CA VAL A 64 -28.96 4.21 11.34
C VAL A 64 -28.76 3.21 10.21
N LEU A 65 -28.22 2.03 10.48
CA LEU A 65 -28.07 0.95 9.49
C LEU A 65 -29.41 0.28 9.07
N GLU A 66 -30.54 0.58 9.73
CA GLU A 66 -31.88 0.25 9.22
C GLU A 66 -32.25 1.12 8.01
N ASN A 67 -31.65 2.29 7.85
CA ASN A 67 -31.80 3.10 6.66
C ASN A 67 -31.12 2.40 5.46
N VAL A 68 -31.94 1.97 4.52
CA VAL A 68 -31.53 1.15 3.36
C VAL A 68 -30.47 1.85 2.51
N ASP A 69 -30.56 3.15 2.33
CA ASP A 69 -29.64 3.90 1.47
C ASP A 69 -28.26 4.06 2.15
N VAL A 70 -28.23 4.40 3.45
CA VAL A 70 -26.99 4.47 4.22
C VAL A 70 -26.30 3.11 4.26
N LYS A 71 -27.03 2.05 4.61
CA LYS A 71 -26.50 0.69 4.61
C LYS A 71 -25.93 0.29 3.25
N LYS A 72 -26.65 0.58 2.17
CA LYS A 72 -26.22 0.26 0.81
C LYS A 72 -24.94 0.99 0.40
N MET A 73 -24.76 2.25 0.78
CA MET A 73 -23.53 2.99 0.52
C MET A 73 -22.33 2.33 1.22
N ILE A 74 -22.48 2.02 2.52
CA ILE A 74 -21.41 1.42 3.33
C ILE A 74 -21.07 0.00 2.83
N VAL A 75 -22.09 -0.82 2.54
CA VAL A 75 -21.88 -2.19 2.03
C VAL A 75 -21.18 -2.18 0.67
N ARG A 76 -21.59 -1.30 -0.25
CA ARG A 76 -20.91 -1.17 -1.55
C ARG A 76 -19.44 -0.74 -1.39
N HIS A 77 -19.17 0.16 -0.45
CA HIS A 77 -17.80 0.58 -0.17
C HIS A 77 -16.98 -0.58 0.39
N ARG A 78 -17.51 -1.31 1.39
CA ARG A 78 -16.91 -2.52 1.92
C ARG A 78 -16.60 -3.54 0.81
N ASP A 79 -17.57 -3.84 -0.04
CA ASP A 79 -17.41 -4.82 -1.12
C ASP A 79 -16.33 -4.44 -2.12
N SER A 80 -16.06 -3.14 -2.24
CA SER A 80 -14.99 -2.64 -3.11
C SER A 80 -13.61 -2.65 -2.43
N TYR A 81 -13.53 -2.54 -1.09
CA TYR A 81 -12.30 -2.24 -0.37
C TYR A 81 -12.03 -3.10 0.88
N PHE A 82 -12.79 -4.20 1.09
CA PHE A 82 -12.63 -5.09 2.26
C PHE A 82 -11.19 -5.63 2.42
N TRP A 83 -10.42 -5.64 1.38
CA TRP A 83 -9.05 -6.15 1.29
C TRP A 83 -7.96 -5.09 1.53
N LYS A 84 -8.31 -3.81 1.65
CA LYS A 84 -7.35 -2.67 1.64
C LYS A 84 -6.25 -2.76 2.70
N ASN A 85 -6.52 -3.41 3.83
CA ASN A 85 -5.59 -3.56 4.95
C ASN A 85 -4.83 -4.89 4.94
N ASN A 86 -4.92 -5.68 3.87
CA ASN A 86 -4.14 -6.90 3.74
C ASN A 86 -2.65 -6.58 3.60
N GLY A 87 -1.82 -7.35 4.28
CA GLY A 87 -0.36 -7.27 4.22
C GLY A 87 0.27 -8.66 4.15
N PHE A 88 1.57 -8.72 3.87
CA PHE A 88 2.29 -10.00 3.79
C PHE A 88 2.30 -10.78 5.12
N SER A 89 2.30 -10.07 6.24
CA SER A 89 2.34 -10.70 7.57
C SER A 89 0.96 -11.13 8.08
N CYS A 90 -0.10 -10.51 7.58
CA CYS A 90 -1.47 -10.86 7.98
C CYS A 90 -2.46 -10.45 6.90
N VAL A 91 -3.51 -11.24 6.79
CA VAL A 91 -4.70 -10.91 6.01
C VAL A 91 -5.74 -10.34 6.97
N ASN A 92 -6.16 -9.11 6.72
CA ASN A 92 -7.15 -8.40 7.51
C ASN A 92 -8.35 -8.05 6.63
N ILE A 93 -9.38 -8.86 6.70
CA ILE A 93 -10.61 -8.69 5.93
C ILE A 93 -11.55 -7.77 6.69
N LEU A 94 -11.79 -6.59 6.15
CA LEU A 94 -12.64 -5.59 6.76
C LEU A 94 -14.12 -5.92 6.57
N GLY A 95 -14.86 -5.96 7.66
CA GLY A 95 -16.31 -6.07 7.69
C GLY A 95 -17.02 -4.72 7.58
N THR A 96 -18.35 -4.75 7.59
CA THR A 96 -19.16 -3.52 7.58
C THR A 96 -18.91 -2.67 8.83
N SER A 97 -18.70 -3.32 9.99
CA SER A 97 -18.40 -2.65 11.25
C SER A 97 -17.10 -1.82 11.21
N ASP A 98 -16.08 -2.31 10.49
CA ASP A 98 -14.81 -1.60 10.38
C ASP A 98 -14.99 -0.28 9.63
N PHE A 99 -15.73 -0.31 8.51
CA PHE A 99 -16.07 0.91 7.75
C PHE A 99 -17.02 1.85 8.52
N VAL A 100 -17.93 1.31 9.33
CA VAL A 100 -18.75 2.13 10.25
C VAL A 100 -17.86 2.85 11.26
N ASN A 101 -16.90 2.16 11.85
CA ASN A 101 -15.95 2.76 12.78
C ASN A 101 -15.11 3.86 12.10
N GLU A 102 -14.59 3.62 10.88
CA GLU A 102 -13.86 4.64 10.12
C GLU A 102 -14.73 5.87 9.83
N ILE A 103 -16.01 5.67 9.48
CA ILE A 103 -16.97 6.77 9.25
C ILE A 103 -17.20 7.56 10.55
N ASN A 104 -17.43 6.86 11.66
CA ASN A 104 -17.65 7.49 12.96
C ASN A 104 -16.41 8.26 13.42
N ASP A 105 -15.22 7.72 13.23
CA ASP A 105 -13.95 8.40 13.50
C ASP A 105 -13.82 9.73 12.73
N ILE A 106 -14.21 9.73 11.44
CA ILE A 106 -14.18 10.94 10.61
C ILE A 106 -15.20 11.97 11.12
N ILE A 107 -16.37 11.52 11.56
CA ILE A 107 -17.42 12.39 12.10
C ILE A 107 -17.00 12.96 13.46
N GLU A 108 -16.51 12.12 14.38
CA GLU A 108 -16.10 12.50 15.72
C GLU A 108 -14.93 13.51 15.71
N LYS A 109 -13.96 13.31 14.85
CA LYS A 109 -12.81 14.21 14.66
C LYS A 109 -13.17 15.49 13.90
N ASP A 110 -14.45 15.68 13.57
CA ASP A 110 -14.97 16.80 12.78
C ASP A 110 -14.14 17.13 11.54
N VAL A 111 -13.72 16.09 10.82
CA VAL A 111 -12.93 16.26 9.59
C VAL A 111 -13.73 17.07 8.58
N ASN A 112 -13.10 18.11 8.03
CA ASN A 112 -13.66 18.89 6.92
C ASN A 112 -13.64 18.06 5.62
N VAL A 113 -14.69 17.27 5.42
CA VAL A 113 -14.79 16.35 4.27
C VAL A 113 -14.85 17.09 2.93
N ASP A 114 -15.38 18.32 2.91
CA ASP A 114 -15.43 19.11 1.67
C ASP A 114 -14.03 19.56 1.24
N GLU A 115 -13.21 19.96 2.19
CA GLU A 115 -11.81 20.28 1.94
C GLU A 115 -11.03 19.05 1.45
N LYS A 116 -11.22 17.89 2.10
CA LYS A 116 -10.59 16.64 1.68
C LYS A 116 -10.99 16.17 0.29
N ILE A 117 -12.26 16.35 -0.08
CA ILE A 117 -12.75 16.07 -1.43
C ILE A 117 -12.17 17.08 -2.43
N ALA A 118 -12.03 18.36 -2.06
CA ALA A 118 -11.41 19.37 -2.91
C ALA A 118 -9.91 19.11 -3.12
N GLU A 119 -9.16 18.73 -2.06
CA GLU A 119 -7.77 18.31 -2.16
C GLU A 119 -7.55 17.17 -3.16
N PHE A 120 -8.52 16.26 -3.27
CA PHE A 120 -8.45 15.18 -4.26
C PHE A 120 -8.42 15.70 -5.70
N VAL A 121 -9.07 16.80 -6.00
CA VAL A 121 -9.09 17.40 -7.35
C VAL A 121 -7.72 17.98 -7.75
N THR A 122 -6.89 18.40 -6.76
CA THR A 122 -5.60 19.07 -7.03
C THR A 122 -4.58 18.18 -7.77
N VAL A 123 -4.74 16.86 -7.73
CA VAL A 123 -3.86 15.93 -8.47
C VAL A 123 -3.99 16.13 -9.99
N SER A 124 -5.20 16.44 -10.48
CA SER A 124 -5.40 16.79 -11.90
C SER A 124 -4.67 18.08 -12.26
N GLU A 125 -4.72 19.09 -11.37
CA GLU A 125 -3.99 20.35 -11.55
C GLU A 125 -2.47 20.14 -11.53
N ASN A 126 -1.97 19.21 -10.69
CA ASN A 126 -0.56 18.86 -10.69
C ASN A 126 -0.10 18.32 -12.04
N LYS A 127 -0.93 17.54 -12.71
CA LYS A 127 -0.63 17.02 -14.05
C LYS A 127 -0.43 18.14 -15.06
N GLU A 128 -1.32 19.14 -15.05
CA GLU A 128 -1.24 20.31 -15.95
C GLU A 128 0.00 21.18 -15.63
N LYS A 129 0.22 21.47 -14.34
CA LYS A 129 1.40 22.23 -13.88
C LYS A 129 2.70 21.53 -14.27
N LYS A 130 2.78 20.22 -14.06
CA LYS A 130 3.94 19.40 -14.42
C LYS A 130 4.17 19.38 -15.93
N ALA A 131 3.10 19.24 -16.72
CA ALA A 131 3.20 19.28 -18.19
C ALA A 131 3.74 20.61 -18.70
N ALA A 132 3.25 21.73 -18.17
CA ALA A 132 3.75 23.06 -18.53
C ALA A 132 5.23 23.24 -18.18
N VAL A 133 5.64 22.77 -17.00
CA VAL A 133 7.05 22.84 -16.58
C VAL A 133 7.94 21.94 -17.46
N LEU A 134 7.45 20.75 -17.84
CA LEU A 134 8.21 19.87 -18.73
C LEU A 134 8.35 20.43 -20.14
N GLU A 135 7.35 21.15 -20.64
CA GLU A 135 7.41 21.86 -21.92
C GLU A 135 8.45 22.99 -21.86
N GLU A 136 8.50 23.76 -20.76
CA GLU A 136 9.48 24.82 -20.54
C GLU A 136 10.92 24.30 -20.43
N ILE A 137 11.10 23.16 -19.77
CA ILE A 137 12.41 22.49 -19.63
C ILE A 137 12.89 21.94 -20.99
N GLY A 138 11.94 21.52 -21.82
CA GLY A 138 12.21 20.90 -23.12
C GLY A 138 12.57 19.42 -23.02
N GLU A 139 12.93 18.84 -24.16
CA GLU A 139 13.38 17.46 -24.25
C GLU A 139 14.78 17.30 -23.67
N GLY A 140 15.01 16.21 -22.92
CA GLY A 140 16.28 15.90 -22.31
C GLY A 140 16.18 14.89 -21.17
N GLU A 141 17.31 14.55 -20.58
CA GLU A 141 17.42 13.54 -19.54
C GLU A 141 16.47 13.78 -18.36
N LEU A 142 16.30 15.02 -17.92
CA LEU A 142 15.41 15.37 -16.80
C LEU A 142 13.95 15.09 -17.17
N SER A 143 13.51 15.52 -18.35
CA SER A 143 12.14 15.29 -18.83
C SER A 143 11.82 13.80 -18.94
N GLU A 144 12.74 12.99 -19.46
CA GLU A 144 12.59 11.55 -19.55
C GLU A 144 12.53 10.87 -18.17
N LEU A 145 13.41 11.25 -17.24
CA LEU A 145 13.41 10.71 -15.88
C LEU A 145 12.12 11.02 -15.13
N ILE A 146 11.55 12.21 -15.30
CA ILE A 146 10.26 12.55 -14.69
C ILE A 146 9.14 11.70 -15.27
N LYS A 147 9.07 11.53 -16.58
CA LYS A 147 8.07 10.65 -17.24
C LYS A 147 8.19 9.20 -16.76
N ILE A 148 9.41 8.69 -16.66
CA ILE A 148 9.68 7.34 -16.13
C ILE A 148 9.25 7.25 -14.66
N GLY A 149 9.55 8.25 -13.84
CA GLY A 149 9.15 8.30 -12.43
C GLY A 149 7.63 8.23 -12.25
N ASP A 150 6.86 8.98 -13.05
CA ASP A 150 5.40 8.94 -13.03
C ASP A 150 4.83 7.56 -13.42
N VAL A 151 5.44 6.89 -14.39
CA VAL A 151 5.06 5.53 -14.79
C VAL A 151 5.35 4.53 -13.66
N ILE A 152 6.54 4.62 -13.06
CA ILE A 152 6.95 3.74 -11.95
C ILE A 152 6.03 3.93 -10.74
N PHE A 153 5.71 5.17 -10.36
CA PHE A 153 4.78 5.45 -9.26
C PHE A 153 3.44 4.75 -9.49
N ARG A 154 2.86 4.89 -10.68
CA ARG A 154 1.60 4.24 -11.05
C ARG A 154 1.68 2.72 -11.04
N ILE A 155 2.78 2.14 -11.54
CA ILE A 155 2.99 0.68 -11.53
C ILE A 155 3.11 0.18 -10.09
N HIS A 156 3.86 0.88 -9.22
CA HIS A 156 4.02 0.51 -7.82
C HIS A 156 2.69 0.53 -7.07
N ASP A 157 1.86 1.55 -7.28
CA ASP A 157 0.56 1.66 -6.65
C ASP A 157 -0.37 0.53 -7.11
N ARG A 158 -0.49 0.31 -8.42
CA ARG A 158 -1.31 -0.79 -8.96
C ARG A 158 -0.80 -2.16 -8.50
N ARG A 159 0.50 -2.35 -8.41
CA ARG A 159 1.07 -3.59 -7.88
C ARG A 159 0.64 -3.82 -6.44
N LYS A 160 0.66 -2.77 -5.58
CA LYS A 160 0.19 -2.89 -4.19
C LYS A 160 -1.29 -3.24 -4.14
N GLU A 161 -2.13 -2.57 -4.92
CA GLU A 161 -3.56 -2.88 -5.02
C GLU A 161 -3.80 -4.34 -5.39
N HIS A 162 -3.20 -4.81 -6.48
CA HIS A 162 -3.35 -6.20 -6.90
C HIS A 162 -2.79 -7.20 -5.90
N MET A 163 -1.68 -6.87 -5.25
CA MET A 163 -1.09 -7.71 -4.22
C MET A 163 -2.03 -7.88 -3.01
N THR A 164 -2.60 -6.78 -2.50
CA THR A 164 -3.53 -6.85 -1.35
C THR A 164 -4.80 -7.64 -1.68
N ILE A 165 -5.30 -7.53 -2.92
CA ILE A 165 -6.40 -8.35 -3.41
C ILE A 165 -5.98 -9.83 -3.51
N SER A 166 -4.81 -10.11 -4.09
CA SER A 166 -4.31 -11.48 -4.27
C SER A 166 -4.10 -12.20 -2.94
N LEU A 167 -3.66 -11.49 -1.91
CA LEU A 167 -3.49 -12.03 -0.56
C LEU A 167 -4.82 -12.52 0.05
N HIS A 168 -5.95 -11.86 -0.27
CA HIS A 168 -7.26 -12.37 0.12
C HIS A 168 -7.53 -13.76 -0.47
N TYR A 169 -7.35 -13.91 -1.78
CA TYR A 169 -7.60 -15.21 -2.44
C TYR A 169 -6.62 -16.29 -1.99
N LEU A 170 -5.36 -15.94 -1.75
CA LEU A 170 -4.38 -16.86 -1.18
C LEU A 170 -4.81 -17.31 0.22
N ASN A 171 -5.33 -16.40 1.05
CA ASN A 171 -5.82 -16.77 2.38
C ASN A 171 -6.99 -17.74 2.31
N LEU A 172 -7.93 -17.61 1.36
CA LEU A 172 -9.00 -18.58 1.16
C LEU A 172 -8.46 -19.97 0.82
N LEU A 173 -7.39 -20.05 0.03
CA LEU A 173 -6.72 -21.32 -0.25
C LEU A 173 -6.05 -21.91 0.99
N HIS A 174 -5.41 -21.07 1.81
CA HIS A 174 -4.82 -21.50 3.08
C HIS A 174 -5.89 -22.03 4.05
N GLU A 175 -7.02 -21.34 4.21
CA GLU A 175 -8.13 -21.75 5.04
C GLU A 175 -8.73 -23.08 4.57
N GLU A 176 -8.92 -23.26 3.27
CA GLU A 176 -9.45 -24.50 2.71
C GLU A 176 -8.45 -25.65 2.88
N ALA A 177 -7.16 -25.44 2.68
CA ALA A 177 -6.13 -26.44 2.94
C ALA A 177 -6.11 -26.81 4.44
N ALA A 178 -6.12 -25.79 5.33
CA ALA A 178 -6.20 -26.00 6.77
C ALA A 178 -7.38 -26.87 7.18
N ARG A 179 -8.57 -26.59 6.63
CA ARG A 179 -9.78 -27.33 6.88
C ARG A 179 -9.69 -28.79 6.37
N ARG A 180 -9.18 -29.01 5.16
CA ARG A 180 -9.09 -30.35 4.54
C ARG A 180 -8.12 -31.26 5.29
N PHE A 181 -6.99 -30.72 5.69
CA PHE A 181 -5.92 -31.50 6.33
C PHE A 181 -5.96 -31.43 7.86
N ASN A 182 -6.92 -30.73 8.45
CA ASN A 182 -7.03 -30.48 9.89
C ASN A 182 -5.74 -29.94 10.51
N VAL A 183 -5.15 -28.92 9.85
CA VAL A 183 -3.93 -28.21 10.27
C VAL A 183 -4.31 -26.77 10.62
N ASP A 184 -3.61 -26.19 11.62
CA ASP A 184 -3.78 -24.78 11.94
C ASP A 184 -3.44 -23.89 10.73
N VAL A 185 -4.33 -22.99 10.35
CA VAL A 185 -4.14 -22.06 9.23
C VAL A 185 -2.88 -21.21 9.39
N GLU A 186 -2.52 -20.87 10.63
CA GLU A 186 -1.28 -20.15 10.94
C GLU A 186 -0.02 -20.93 10.58
N LEU A 187 -0.07 -22.27 10.55
CA LEU A 187 1.01 -23.10 10.05
C LEU A 187 0.97 -23.19 8.52
N VAL A 188 -0.22 -23.33 7.95
CA VAL A 188 -0.38 -23.43 6.48
C VAL A 188 0.19 -22.20 5.76
N ARG A 189 0.16 -21.03 6.38
CA ARG A 189 0.76 -19.79 5.83
C ARG A 189 2.28 -19.86 5.62
N PHE A 190 2.96 -20.85 6.22
CA PHE A 190 4.39 -21.10 6.01
C PHE A 190 4.66 -22.16 4.95
N ALA A 191 3.61 -22.72 4.32
CA ALA A 191 3.73 -23.59 3.18
C ALA A 191 3.88 -22.76 1.89
N ARG A 192 4.62 -23.30 0.92
CA ARG A 192 4.62 -22.77 -0.45
C ARG A 192 3.33 -23.21 -1.15
N VAL A 193 3.00 -22.55 -2.24
CA VAL A 193 1.75 -22.84 -2.98
C VAL A 193 1.72 -24.28 -3.51
N ASP A 194 2.85 -24.81 -3.96
CA ASP A 194 3.00 -26.18 -4.44
C ASP A 194 2.92 -27.24 -3.32
N GLU A 195 3.09 -26.82 -2.06
CA GLU A 195 3.02 -27.67 -0.87
C GLU A 195 1.62 -27.73 -0.25
N LEU A 196 0.67 -26.87 -0.66
CA LEU A 196 -0.66 -26.80 -0.06
C LEU A 196 -1.42 -28.14 -0.06
N SER A 197 -1.16 -28.97 -1.07
CA SER A 197 -1.74 -30.32 -1.16
C SER A 197 -1.15 -31.35 -0.20
N LYS A 198 -0.06 -31.00 0.50
CA LYS A 198 0.73 -31.89 1.37
C LYS A 198 0.87 -31.35 2.80
N VAL A 199 0.23 -30.25 3.17
CA VAL A 199 0.40 -29.60 4.47
C VAL A 199 0.13 -30.52 5.66
N GLY A 200 -0.73 -31.52 5.50
CA GLY A 200 -0.99 -32.55 6.53
C GLY A 200 0.22 -33.41 6.88
N GLU A 201 1.09 -33.64 5.90
CA GLU A 201 2.33 -34.42 6.05
C GLU A 201 3.50 -33.57 6.52
N MET A 202 3.37 -32.25 6.49
CA MET A 202 4.44 -31.28 6.73
C MET A 202 4.32 -30.52 8.05
N VAL A 203 3.43 -30.90 8.95
CA VAL A 203 3.10 -30.13 10.17
C VAL A 203 4.34 -29.76 10.99
N ASP A 204 5.28 -30.67 11.19
CA ASP A 204 6.48 -30.40 11.98
C ASP A 204 7.48 -29.51 11.25
N GLU A 205 7.59 -29.65 9.94
CA GLU A 205 8.36 -28.73 9.09
C GLU A 205 7.75 -27.33 9.14
N LEU A 206 6.43 -27.19 9.00
CA LEU A 206 5.73 -25.89 9.06
C LEU A 206 5.88 -25.24 10.44
N LYS A 207 5.89 -26.01 11.53
CA LYS A 207 6.22 -25.50 12.87
C LYS A 207 7.66 -24.97 12.95
N SER A 208 8.60 -25.65 12.32
CA SER A 208 10.00 -25.22 12.25
C SER A 208 10.12 -23.93 11.43
N ARG A 209 9.45 -23.84 10.28
CA ARG A 209 9.40 -22.62 9.46
C ARG A 209 8.77 -21.44 10.20
N LYS A 210 7.68 -21.66 10.95
CA LYS A 210 7.04 -20.63 11.77
C LYS A 210 7.96 -20.07 12.85
N LYS A 211 8.83 -20.90 13.42
CA LYS A 211 9.82 -20.44 14.42
C LYS A 211 10.86 -19.53 13.79
N LYS A 212 11.50 -19.99 12.72
CA LYS A 212 12.52 -19.24 12.00
C LYS A 212 12.76 -19.88 10.63
N SER A 213 12.58 -19.11 9.57
CA SER A 213 12.83 -19.59 8.21
C SER A 213 13.36 -18.50 7.30
N VAL A 214 14.09 -18.92 6.27
CA VAL A 214 14.52 -18.08 5.14
C VAL A 214 14.08 -18.76 3.85
N PHE A 215 13.34 -18.04 3.04
CA PHE A 215 12.95 -18.47 1.70
C PHE A 215 13.88 -17.80 0.70
N VAL A 216 14.50 -18.59 -0.16
CA VAL A 216 15.39 -18.10 -1.22
C VAL A 216 14.81 -18.51 -2.56
N PHE A 217 14.60 -17.53 -3.43
CA PHE A 217 14.03 -17.73 -4.75
C PHE A 217 15.06 -17.41 -5.82
N PHE A 218 15.36 -18.39 -6.66
CA PHE A 218 16.09 -18.23 -7.90
C PHE A 218 15.14 -18.39 -9.08
N PRO A 219 15.52 -18.02 -10.30
CA PRO A 219 14.65 -18.19 -11.47
C PRO A 219 14.10 -19.60 -11.66
N ASP A 220 14.91 -20.62 -11.38
CA ASP A 220 14.58 -22.02 -11.63
C ASP A 220 14.50 -22.89 -10.35
N GLU A 221 14.83 -22.33 -9.18
CA GLU A 221 14.95 -23.08 -7.94
C GLU A 221 14.47 -22.29 -6.74
N GLU A 222 13.87 -22.97 -5.76
CA GLU A 222 13.42 -22.38 -4.51
C GLU A 222 13.94 -23.20 -3.33
N TYR A 223 14.46 -22.51 -2.32
CA TYR A 223 14.97 -23.14 -1.09
C TYR A 223 14.27 -22.58 0.13
N VAL A 224 14.02 -23.45 1.11
CA VAL A 224 13.55 -23.07 2.43
C VAL A 224 14.52 -23.60 3.47
N PHE A 225 15.11 -22.69 4.23
CA PHE A 225 16.01 -23.01 5.32
C PHE A 225 15.33 -22.73 6.66
N THR A 226 15.56 -23.59 7.65
CA THR A 226 15.01 -23.46 9.01
C THR A 226 16.13 -23.60 10.05
N GLY A 227 15.85 -23.30 11.33
CA GLY A 227 16.78 -23.47 12.42
C GLY A 227 18.07 -22.66 12.28
N ASP A 228 19.20 -23.27 12.60
CA ASP A 228 20.53 -22.63 12.65
C ASP A 228 20.98 -22.09 11.29
N ILE A 229 20.61 -22.78 10.20
CA ILE A 229 20.93 -22.31 8.85
C ILE A 229 20.18 -21.02 8.54
N ALA A 230 18.88 -20.95 8.86
CA ALA A 230 18.10 -19.74 8.68
C ALA A 230 18.64 -18.59 9.55
N GLU A 231 19.07 -18.89 10.79
CA GLU A 231 19.69 -17.91 11.68
C GLU A 231 20.95 -17.29 11.07
N LYS A 232 21.85 -18.13 10.57
CA LYS A 232 23.08 -17.67 9.91
C LYS A 232 22.78 -16.72 8.73
N TYR A 233 21.84 -17.07 7.85
CA TYR A 233 21.47 -16.20 6.73
C TYR A 233 20.84 -14.89 7.19
N ILE A 234 20.00 -14.91 8.25
CA ILE A 234 19.40 -13.71 8.82
C ILE A 234 20.49 -12.78 9.39
N ASP A 235 21.47 -13.34 10.09
CA ASP A 235 22.57 -12.57 10.66
C ASP A 235 23.48 -11.96 9.58
N GLU A 236 23.78 -12.70 8.52
CA GLU A 236 24.52 -12.19 7.36
C GLU A 236 23.78 -11.04 6.68
N LEU A 237 22.46 -11.18 6.45
CA LEU A 237 21.62 -10.11 5.87
C LEU A 237 21.56 -8.87 6.77
N ASN A 238 21.43 -9.05 8.08
CA ASN A 238 21.40 -7.95 9.02
C ASN A 238 22.75 -7.22 9.10
N ASN A 239 23.85 -7.94 9.01
CA ASN A 239 25.18 -7.35 8.97
C ASN A 239 25.41 -6.58 7.66
N TYR A 240 24.97 -7.11 6.53
CA TYR A 240 25.02 -6.40 5.25
C TYR A 240 24.23 -5.09 5.29
N ARG A 241 23.01 -5.10 5.82
CA ARG A 241 22.19 -3.89 5.98
C ARG A 241 22.81 -2.84 6.89
N LYS A 242 23.48 -3.25 7.99
CA LYS A 242 24.17 -2.31 8.88
C LYS A 242 25.32 -1.56 8.21
N VAL A 243 25.95 -2.15 7.20
CA VAL A 243 27.01 -1.49 6.40
C VAL A 243 26.43 -0.44 5.46
N GLU A 244 25.21 -0.68 4.94
CA GLU A 244 24.52 0.30 4.07
C GLU A 244 23.83 1.44 4.85
N ASP A 245 23.42 1.21 6.11
CA ASP A 245 22.74 2.20 6.96
C ASP A 245 23.65 3.34 7.49
N ASN A 246 24.93 3.35 7.16
CA ASN A 246 25.81 4.48 7.46
C ASN A 246 25.53 5.73 6.59
N ASP A 247 24.71 5.60 5.55
CA ASP A 247 24.16 6.75 4.83
C ASP A 247 22.88 7.20 5.54
N VAL A 248 22.97 8.24 6.34
CA VAL A 248 21.82 8.90 6.99
C VAL A 248 20.87 9.41 5.91
N ILE A 249 19.80 8.67 5.65
CA ILE A 249 18.71 9.14 4.79
C ILE A 249 17.95 10.21 5.56
N LYS A 250 18.30 11.48 5.32
CA LYS A 250 17.50 12.63 5.77
C LYS A 250 16.26 12.72 4.89
N GLY A 251 15.16 12.09 5.31
CA GLY A 251 13.86 12.29 4.69
C GLY A 251 13.21 13.57 5.23
N ASN A 252 12.62 14.39 4.37
CA ASN A 252 11.64 15.37 4.80
C ASN A 252 10.36 14.61 5.12
N GLY A 253 9.85 14.69 6.36
CA GLY A 253 8.56 14.13 6.72
C GLY A 253 7.47 14.68 5.81
N ALA A 254 6.73 13.79 5.15
CA ALA A 254 5.66 14.18 4.22
C ALA A 254 4.36 14.58 4.94
N SER A 255 4.29 14.43 6.26
CA SER A 255 3.20 14.94 7.11
C SER A 255 3.76 15.27 8.49
N LEU A 256 3.44 16.45 8.98
CA LEU A 256 3.40 16.70 10.42
C LEU A 256 2.13 16.02 10.90
N GLY A 257 2.27 15.02 11.81
CA GLY A 257 1.17 14.24 12.35
C GLY A 257 0.12 15.09 13.05
#